data_8d433a9b3b0fb638b0d5bb3721eab060
#
_entry.id   8d433a9b3b0fb638b0d5bb3721eab060
#
_cell.length_a   1.000
_cell.length_b   1.000
_cell.length_c   1.000
_cell.angle_alpha   90.00
_cell.angle_beta   90.00
_cell.angle_gamma   90.00
#
_symmetry.space_group_name_H-M   'P 1'
#
loop_
_entity.id
_entity.type
_entity.pdbx_description
1 polymer ?
#
loop_
_entity_poly.entity_id
_entity_poly.type
_entity_poly.pdbx_seq_one_letter_code
_entity_poly.pdbx_strand_id
1 'polypeptide(L)'
;MPHSVCCIVRAKSSPESDRMPYDKDEHNMKLNWVTNRKTTGINRKHDHIAFVLQGGGALGAYQAGAYEELGSTPYQPDWVVGVSIGAINAALIAGNPPQRRVERLLEFWHLVSSGILLLTDAMPVSPWLKSGGELTEPRSAFNQFSAWQAALMGIPGFYQPRIPPPAFQPDGSPGALSVYDTGPLRATLERLIDFDLINSQQVRLSLGAVNIRTGNSHYFDNLDTKIGPEHVMASGALPPAFPPVTIDGEAYWDGGILSNTPLQHVLDMRKKSRSVLVFQVDLFSARGSIPINFEEVLKRQKDILYSSRTRYTSNMVAEIVNTRKAISSLLAKLPQELLDDAEVRHLAEVTNVAPVDLVHLIYRQGPYELESKDYEFSRVSILERWEAGRRDLRDTLTHPEWLKSAGQTAGATQYDLTQHSRPLRGEGEMPARRPETTVVPSVTP
;
A
#
# COMPACT_ATOMS: atom_id res chain seq x y z
N MET A 1 5.29 -76.41 11.40
CA MET A 1 3.85 -76.20 11.68
C MET A 1 3.71 -75.82 13.14
N PRO A 2 3.04 -74.73 13.53
CA PRO A 2 1.79 -74.22 13.02
C PRO A 2 1.72 -72.70 12.81
N HIS A 3 0.85 -72.32 11.93
CA HIS A 3 -0.15 -71.28 11.82
C HIS A 3 0.24 -69.80 12.11
N SER A 4 0.46 -69.09 11.01
CA SER A 4 0.33 -67.63 10.89
C SER A 4 -1.12 -67.19 11.02
N VAL A 5 -1.40 -66.28 11.94
CA VAL A 5 -2.70 -65.54 11.98
C VAL A 5 -2.39 -64.12 11.49
N CYS A 6 -2.90 -63.81 10.32
CA CYS A 6 -2.85 -62.51 9.71
C CYS A 6 -3.96 -61.63 10.32
N CYS A 7 -3.60 -60.65 11.16
CA CYS A 7 -4.51 -59.59 11.62
C CYS A 7 -4.51 -58.44 10.61
N ILE A 8 -5.59 -58.38 9.81
CA ILE A 8 -5.92 -57.23 8.99
C ILE A 8 -6.45 -56.11 9.91
N VAL A 9 -5.66 -55.13 10.20
CA VAL A 9 -6.12 -53.88 10.84
C VAL A 9 -6.75 -53.00 9.77
N ARG A 10 -8.07 -52.94 9.76
CA ARG A 10 -8.81 -51.92 8.98
C ARG A 10 -8.47 -50.53 9.54
N ALA A 11 -7.84 -49.71 8.72
CA ALA A 11 -7.69 -48.27 8.97
C ALA A 11 -9.10 -47.65 9.04
N LYS A 12 -9.45 -47.10 10.21
CA LYS A 12 -10.61 -46.24 10.37
C LYS A 12 -10.31 -44.92 9.67
N SER A 13 -11.22 -44.53 8.77
CA SER A 13 -11.30 -43.21 8.17
C SER A 13 -11.28 -42.13 9.25
N SER A 14 -10.40 -41.16 9.11
CA SER A 14 -10.35 -39.93 9.89
C SER A 14 -11.67 -39.16 9.75
N PRO A 15 -12.15 -38.52 10.82
CA PRO A 15 -13.36 -37.70 10.74
C PRO A 15 -13.08 -36.48 9.84
N GLU A 16 -14.05 -36.19 8.97
CA GLU A 16 -14.14 -34.92 8.25
C GLU A 16 -14.01 -33.78 9.24
N SER A 17 -13.01 -32.93 9.00
CA SER A 17 -12.81 -31.71 9.77
C SER A 17 -14.05 -30.83 9.63
N ASP A 18 -14.68 -30.51 10.74
CA ASP A 18 -15.74 -29.54 10.91
C ASP A 18 -15.34 -28.22 10.22
N ARG A 19 -15.84 -28.00 9.03
CA ARG A 19 -15.92 -26.69 8.43
C ARG A 19 -16.99 -25.92 9.18
N MET A 20 -16.60 -24.98 10.02
CA MET A 20 -17.56 -24.02 10.58
C MET A 20 -18.37 -23.37 9.45
N PRO A 21 -19.69 -23.20 9.63
CA PRO A 21 -20.53 -22.58 8.64
C PRO A 21 -20.13 -21.10 8.51
N TYR A 22 -19.47 -20.77 7.41
CA TYR A 22 -19.34 -19.42 6.92
C TYR A 22 -20.75 -18.89 6.67
N ASP A 23 -21.11 -17.77 7.31
CA ASP A 23 -22.43 -17.18 7.16
C ASP A 23 -22.63 -16.70 5.72
N LYS A 24 -23.30 -17.56 4.95
CA LYS A 24 -23.60 -17.30 3.54
C LYS A 24 -24.56 -16.13 3.35
N ASP A 25 -25.32 -15.76 4.36
CA ASP A 25 -26.34 -14.71 4.24
C ASP A 25 -25.72 -13.32 4.36
N GLU A 26 -24.71 -13.15 5.21
CA GLU A 26 -23.95 -11.90 5.28
C GLU A 26 -23.06 -11.69 4.03
N HIS A 27 -22.51 -12.76 3.50
CA HIS A 27 -21.73 -12.73 2.27
C HIS A 27 -22.60 -12.51 1.03
N ASN A 28 -23.77 -13.14 0.95
CA ASN A 28 -24.72 -12.93 -0.14
C ASN A 28 -25.33 -11.53 -0.14
N MET A 29 -25.53 -10.90 1.02
CA MET A 29 -25.96 -9.51 1.11
C MET A 29 -24.87 -8.57 0.57
N LYS A 30 -23.59 -8.85 0.82
CA LYS A 30 -22.45 -8.08 0.28
C LYS A 30 -22.23 -8.33 -1.23
N LEU A 31 -22.40 -9.57 -1.70
CA LEU A 31 -22.30 -9.92 -3.13
C LEU A 31 -23.43 -9.34 -3.98
N ASN A 32 -24.67 -9.33 -3.49
CA ASN A 32 -25.79 -8.71 -4.19
C ASN A 32 -25.63 -7.20 -4.31
N TRP A 33 -24.87 -6.56 -3.42
CA TRP A 33 -24.57 -5.16 -3.50
C TRP A 33 -23.57 -4.83 -4.63
N VAL A 34 -22.60 -5.71 -4.89
CA VAL A 34 -21.61 -5.57 -5.98
C VAL A 34 -22.24 -5.76 -7.37
N THR A 35 -23.23 -6.66 -7.49
CA THR A 35 -23.83 -6.98 -8.79
C THR A 35 -24.89 -5.98 -9.27
N ASN A 36 -25.38 -5.08 -8.41
CA ASN A 36 -26.49 -4.19 -8.74
C ASN A 36 -26.12 -2.71 -8.95
N ARG A 37 -24.81 -2.34 -8.89
CA ARG A 37 -24.39 -1.01 -9.33
C ARG A 37 -24.34 -0.96 -10.87
N LYS A 38 -25.36 -0.34 -11.47
CA LYS A 38 -25.27 0.15 -12.84
C LYS A 38 -24.02 1.02 -12.94
N THR A 39 -23.03 0.57 -13.71
CA THR A 39 -21.89 1.38 -14.13
C THR A 39 -22.45 2.57 -14.86
N THR A 40 -22.63 3.69 -14.17
CA THR A 40 -22.85 4.98 -14.81
C THR A 40 -21.65 5.18 -15.70
N GLY A 41 -21.89 5.39 -17.01
CA GLY A 41 -20.87 5.48 -18.04
C GLY A 41 -19.93 6.66 -17.81
N ILE A 42 -19.00 6.49 -16.86
CA ILE A 42 -17.88 7.40 -16.65
C ILE A 42 -16.92 7.11 -17.79
N ASN A 43 -16.81 8.05 -18.70
CA ASN A 43 -15.88 7.99 -19.82
C ASN A 43 -14.45 7.92 -19.25
N ARG A 44 -13.74 6.81 -19.45
CA ARG A 44 -12.36 6.61 -19.00
C ARG A 44 -11.46 7.60 -19.74
N LYS A 45 -11.10 8.70 -19.09
CA LYS A 45 -10.38 9.83 -19.71
C LYS A 45 -8.86 9.64 -19.73
N HIS A 46 -8.33 8.62 -19.05
CA HIS A 46 -6.90 8.32 -18.96
C HIS A 46 -6.58 7.01 -19.67
N ASP A 47 -5.41 6.97 -20.32
CA ASP A 47 -4.92 5.78 -21.01
C ASP A 47 -4.51 4.68 -20.03
N HIS A 48 -3.97 5.07 -18.88
CA HIS A 48 -3.52 4.16 -17.82
C HIS A 48 -4.03 4.58 -16.44
N ILE A 49 -4.25 3.58 -15.59
CA ILE A 49 -4.59 3.78 -14.19
C ILE A 49 -3.57 3.01 -13.36
N ALA A 50 -2.77 3.74 -12.57
CA ALA A 50 -1.79 3.17 -11.67
C ALA A 50 -2.29 3.21 -10.21
N PHE A 51 -2.06 2.11 -9.47
CA PHE A 51 -2.34 2.01 -8.05
C PHE A 51 -1.03 1.84 -7.29
N VAL A 52 -0.61 2.87 -6.55
CA VAL A 52 0.70 2.98 -5.89
C VAL A 52 0.54 2.76 -4.40
N LEU A 53 1.20 1.72 -3.88
CA LEU A 53 1.01 1.19 -2.54
C LEU A 53 2.29 1.33 -1.71
N GLN A 54 2.22 2.16 -0.67
CA GLN A 54 3.31 2.39 0.27
C GLN A 54 3.55 1.18 1.17
N GLY A 55 4.79 1.01 1.67
CA GLY A 55 5.11 0.07 2.75
C GLY A 55 4.55 0.53 4.10
N GLY A 56 4.27 -0.41 5.02
CA GLY A 56 3.76 -0.07 6.34
C GLY A 56 3.16 -1.22 7.16
N GLY A 57 3.54 -2.47 6.90
CA GLY A 57 3.14 -3.62 7.71
C GLY A 57 1.61 -3.75 7.86
N ALA A 58 1.13 -3.86 9.10
CA ALA A 58 -0.28 -4.02 9.43
C ALA A 58 -1.19 -2.87 8.94
N LEU A 59 -0.64 -1.70 8.64
CA LEU A 59 -1.39 -0.57 8.06
C LEU A 59 -1.85 -0.87 6.63
N GLY A 60 -1.25 -1.83 5.93
CA GLY A 60 -1.61 -2.23 4.58
C GLY A 60 -3.06 -2.72 4.42
N ALA A 61 -3.76 -3.07 5.51
CA ALA A 61 -5.18 -3.36 5.48
C ALA A 61 -6.02 -2.18 4.96
N TYR A 62 -5.58 -0.94 5.19
CA TYR A 62 -6.18 0.26 4.62
C TYR A 62 -6.12 0.25 3.08
N GLN A 63 -5.00 -0.16 2.51
CA GLN A 63 -4.83 -0.29 1.05
C GLN A 63 -5.78 -1.34 0.46
N ALA A 64 -5.92 -2.47 1.15
CA ALA A 64 -6.82 -3.53 0.73
C ALA A 64 -8.29 -3.06 0.76
N GLY A 65 -8.69 -2.31 1.78
CA GLY A 65 -10.01 -1.69 1.84
C GLY A 65 -10.23 -0.64 0.75
N ALA A 66 -9.23 0.19 0.47
CA ALA A 66 -9.28 1.12 -0.66
C ALA A 66 -9.43 0.37 -1.99
N TYR A 67 -8.71 -0.75 -2.18
CA TYR A 67 -8.86 -1.55 -3.39
C TYR A 67 -10.25 -2.19 -3.52
N GLU A 68 -10.87 -2.63 -2.43
CA GLU A 68 -12.23 -3.18 -2.46
C GLU A 68 -13.23 -2.18 -3.08
N GLU A 69 -13.14 -0.90 -2.72
CA GLU A 69 -13.98 0.13 -3.33
C GLU A 69 -13.56 0.45 -4.77
N LEU A 70 -12.24 0.57 -5.04
CA LEU A 70 -11.70 0.86 -6.37
C LEU A 70 -12.05 -0.24 -7.38
N GLY A 71 -11.93 -1.51 -6.97
CA GLY A 71 -12.19 -2.67 -7.82
C GLY A 71 -13.64 -2.78 -8.32
N SER A 72 -14.59 -2.10 -7.65
CA SER A 72 -16.00 -2.02 -8.05
C SER A 72 -16.31 -0.87 -9.01
N THR A 73 -15.30 -0.08 -9.40
CA THR A 73 -15.45 1.12 -10.23
C THR A 73 -14.87 0.92 -11.63
N PRO A 74 -15.13 1.81 -12.58
CA PRO A 74 -14.45 1.82 -13.88
C PRO A 74 -12.95 2.15 -13.80
N TYR A 75 -12.44 2.58 -12.63
CA TYR A 75 -11.04 2.95 -12.41
C TYR A 75 -10.18 1.78 -11.94
N GLN A 76 -10.48 0.56 -12.38
CA GLN A 76 -9.62 -0.59 -12.07
C GLN A 76 -8.21 -0.36 -12.62
N PRO A 77 -7.16 -0.58 -11.78
CA PRO A 77 -5.80 -0.36 -12.19
C PRO A 77 -5.34 -1.39 -13.23
N ASP A 78 -4.66 -0.92 -14.25
CA ASP A 78 -3.90 -1.72 -15.20
C ASP A 78 -2.39 -1.79 -14.84
N TRP A 79 -1.97 -1.01 -13.86
CA TRP A 79 -0.63 -1.04 -13.29
C TRP A 79 -0.69 -0.94 -11.77
N VAL A 80 -0.14 -1.92 -11.06
CA VAL A 80 -0.05 -1.89 -9.59
C VAL A 80 1.42 -1.89 -9.19
N VAL A 81 1.79 -0.96 -8.30
CA VAL A 81 3.17 -0.77 -7.87
C VAL A 81 3.19 -0.76 -6.34
N GLY A 82 4.06 -1.57 -5.73
CA GLY A 82 4.11 -1.68 -4.29
C GLY A 82 5.50 -1.86 -3.71
N VAL A 83 5.61 -1.49 -2.43
CA VAL A 83 6.80 -1.71 -1.59
C VAL A 83 6.36 -2.37 -0.29
N SER A 84 7.12 -3.36 0.19
CA SER A 84 6.84 -4.05 1.47
C SER A 84 5.44 -4.68 1.48
N ILE A 85 4.60 -4.38 2.46
CA ILE A 85 3.20 -4.84 2.52
C ILE A 85 2.41 -4.37 1.28
N GLY A 86 2.76 -3.21 0.72
CA GLY A 86 2.19 -2.72 -0.53
C GLY A 86 2.51 -3.64 -1.71
N ALA A 87 3.69 -4.29 -1.72
CA ALA A 87 4.06 -5.29 -2.72
C ALA A 87 3.23 -6.58 -2.57
N ILE A 88 2.95 -7.01 -1.35
CA ILE A 88 2.07 -8.16 -1.08
C ILE A 88 0.65 -7.87 -1.58
N ASN A 89 0.08 -6.72 -1.22
CA ASN A 89 -1.24 -6.30 -1.72
C ASN A 89 -1.25 -6.18 -3.26
N ALA A 90 -0.20 -5.60 -3.85
CA ALA A 90 -0.05 -5.46 -5.30
C ALA A 90 -0.04 -6.83 -6.01
N ALA A 91 0.72 -7.79 -5.48
CA ALA A 91 0.81 -9.14 -6.02
C ALA A 91 -0.52 -9.91 -5.88
N LEU A 92 -1.24 -9.76 -4.76
CA LEU A 92 -2.59 -10.32 -4.57
C LEU A 92 -3.60 -9.74 -5.58
N ILE A 93 -3.47 -8.47 -5.93
CA ILE A 93 -4.31 -7.81 -6.94
C ILE A 93 -3.96 -8.30 -8.36
N ALA A 94 -2.67 -8.27 -8.72
CA ALA A 94 -2.23 -8.61 -10.07
C ALA A 94 -2.31 -10.11 -10.37
N GLY A 95 -2.08 -10.97 -9.37
CA GLY A 95 -2.07 -12.43 -9.49
C GLY A 95 -3.41 -13.10 -9.23
N ASN A 96 -4.52 -12.35 -9.35
CA ASN A 96 -5.85 -12.93 -9.25
C ASN A 96 -6.80 -12.31 -10.28
N PRO A 97 -7.76 -13.09 -10.82
CA PRO A 97 -8.79 -12.55 -11.70
C PRO A 97 -9.64 -11.53 -10.95
N PRO A 98 -10.17 -10.49 -11.61
CA PRO A 98 -10.86 -9.36 -10.97
C PRO A 98 -11.91 -9.75 -9.94
N GLN A 99 -12.64 -10.83 -10.18
CA GLN A 99 -13.73 -11.33 -9.32
C GLN A 99 -13.22 -11.94 -8.00
N ARG A 100 -11.94 -12.32 -7.94
CA ARG A 100 -11.35 -12.98 -6.76
C ARG A 100 -10.36 -12.10 -5.99
N ARG A 101 -10.00 -10.93 -6.49
CA ARG A 101 -8.98 -10.06 -5.90
C ARG A 101 -9.31 -9.67 -4.46
N VAL A 102 -10.55 -9.22 -4.23
CA VAL A 102 -11.02 -8.84 -2.88
C VAL A 102 -11.08 -10.03 -1.95
N GLU A 103 -11.58 -11.18 -2.42
CA GLU A 103 -11.59 -12.43 -1.66
C GLU A 103 -10.19 -12.84 -1.20
N ARG A 104 -9.19 -12.76 -2.08
CA ARG A 104 -7.80 -13.12 -1.77
C ARG A 104 -7.13 -12.12 -0.82
N LEU A 105 -7.42 -10.83 -0.97
CA LEU A 105 -7.01 -9.82 0.00
C LEU A 105 -7.61 -10.10 1.38
N LEU A 106 -8.92 -10.40 1.46
CA LEU A 106 -9.58 -10.77 2.71
C LEU A 106 -8.96 -12.02 3.32
N GLU A 107 -8.71 -13.06 2.53
CA GLU A 107 -8.10 -14.31 2.99
C GLU A 107 -6.71 -14.06 3.59
N PHE A 108 -5.86 -13.27 2.93
CA PHE A 108 -4.56 -12.88 3.46
C PHE A 108 -4.69 -12.13 4.79
N TRP A 109 -5.49 -11.06 4.81
CA TRP A 109 -5.62 -10.22 6.01
C TRP A 109 -6.32 -10.94 7.18
N HIS A 110 -7.20 -11.88 6.89
CA HIS A 110 -7.79 -12.78 7.89
C HIS A 110 -6.73 -13.74 8.46
N LEU A 111 -5.90 -14.33 7.63
CA LEU A 111 -4.85 -15.23 8.08
C LEU A 111 -3.87 -14.51 9.02
N VAL A 112 -3.30 -13.38 8.58
CA VAL A 112 -2.29 -12.67 9.36
C VAL A 112 -2.83 -12.00 10.63
N SER A 113 -4.14 -11.88 10.77
CA SER A 113 -4.79 -11.36 11.98
C SER A 113 -5.40 -12.44 12.89
N SER A 114 -5.17 -13.73 12.59
CA SER A 114 -5.77 -14.85 13.35
C SER A 114 -4.96 -15.26 14.58
N GLY A 115 -3.71 -14.82 14.72
CA GLY A 115 -2.78 -15.33 15.75
C GLY A 115 -2.89 -14.67 17.12
N ILE A 116 -3.78 -13.73 17.34
CA ILE A 116 -3.86 -12.98 18.60
C ILE A 116 -4.82 -13.68 19.56
N LEU A 117 -4.25 -14.35 20.53
CA LEU A 117 -4.82 -15.44 21.34
C LEU A 117 -5.93 -15.03 22.31
N LEU A 118 -6.16 -13.74 22.58
CA LEU A 118 -7.04 -13.34 23.70
C LEU A 118 -8.42 -12.89 23.31
N LEU A 119 -8.70 -12.71 22.02
CA LEU A 119 -10.04 -12.38 21.54
C LEU A 119 -10.32 -13.16 20.26
N THR A 120 -10.55 -14.45 20.42
CA THR A 120 -11.04 -15.31 19.34
C THR A 120 -12.38 -14.81 18.82
N ASP A 121 -12.76 -15.22 17.61
CA ASP A 121 -14.06 -14.94 16.97
C ASP A 121 -15.28 -15.26 17.85
N ALA A 122 -15.09 -15.95 19.00
CA ALA A 122 -16.11 -16.31 19.97
C ALA A 122 -16.50 -15.19 20.96
N MET A 123 -15.68 -14.13 21.10
CA MET A 123 -16.11 -12.96 21.88
C MET A 123 -16.62 -11.87 20.93
N PRO A 124 -17.90 -11.48 21.03
CA PRO A 124 -18.38 -10.31 20.29
C PRO A 124 -17.47 -9.14 20.67
N VAL A 125 -16.85 -8.51 19.64
CA VAL A 125 -16.03 -7.32 19.85
C VAL A 125 -16.85 -6.37 20.69
N SER A 126 -16.48 -6.25 21.95
CA SER A 126 -17.29 -5.57 22.96
C SER A 126 -17.60 -4.16 22.47
N PRO A 127 -18.85 -3.67 22.56
CA PRO A 127 -19.20 -2.34 22.05
C PRO A 127 -18.27 -1.21 22.55
N TRP A 128 -17.65 -1.42 23.74
CA TRP A 128 -16.66 -0.47 24.29
C TRP A 128 -15.32 -0.45 23.54
N LEU A 129 -14.93 -1.52 22.79
CA LEU A 129 -13.77 -1.49 21.89
C LEU A 129 -14.08 -0.73 20.58
N LYS A 130 -15.35 -0.57 20.22
CA LYS A 130 -15.81 0.15 19.02
C LYS A 130 -16.12 1.64 19.26
N SER A 131 -16.31 2.07 20.50
CA SER A 131 -16.66 3.45 20.83
C SER A 131 -15.41 4.34 20.85
N GLY A 132 -15.17 5.03 19.73
CA GLY A 132 -14.00 5.87 19.48
C GLY A 132 -13.96 7.22 20.19
N GLY A 133 -14.51 7.36 21.39
CA GLY A 133 -14.60 8.66 22.07
C GLY A 133 -13.94 8.74 23.45
N GLU A 134 -14.15 7.77 24.33
CA GLU A 134 -13.78 7.91 25.75
C GLU A 134 -12.77 6.86 26.26
N LEU A 135 -12.39 5.86 25.45
CA LEU A 135 -11.57 4.72 25.87
C LEU A 135 -10.24 4.61 25.09
N THR A 136 -9.57 5.74 24.89
CA THR A 136 -8.29 5.78 24.16
C THR A 136 -7.21 4.94 24.87
N GLU A 137 -7.08 5.05 26.18
CA GLU A 137 -6.04 4.35 26.94
C GLU A 137 -6.22 2.82 26.98
N PRO A 138 -7.41 2.24 27.28
CA PRO A 138 -7.61 0.80 27.21
C PRO A 138 -7.38 0.24 25.81
N ARG A 139 -7.73 0.98 24.76
CA ARG A 139 -7.49 0.58 23.39
C ARG A 139 -6.01 0.62 23.03
N SER A 140 -5.27 1.65 23.46
CA SER A 140 -3.82 1.74 23.28
C SER A 140 -3.10 0.59 23.99
N ALA A 141 -3.48 0.28 25.24
CA ALA A 141 -2.91 -0.86 25.97
C ALA A 141 -3.18 -2.20 25.28
N PHE A 142 -4.38 -2.41 24.76
CA PHE A 142 -4.71 -3.59 23.96
C PHE A 142 -3.85 -3.68 22.70
N ASN A 143 -3.72 -2.60 21.94
CA ASN A 143 -2.91 -2.55 20.72
C ASN A 143 -1.44 -2.82 21.01
N GLN A 144 -0.92 -2.27 22.12
CA GLN A 144 0.45 -2.52 22.57
C GLN A 144 0.67 -4.00 22.93
N PHE A 145 -0.27 -4.60 23.66
CA PHE A 145 -0.21 -6.01 23.99
C PHE A 145 -0.26 -6.90 22.73
N SER A 146 -1.14 -6.60 21.78
CA SER A 146 -1.25 -7.28 20.51
C SER A 146 0.06 -7.21 19.71
N ALA A 147 0.65 -6.02 19.63
CA ALA A 147 1.93 -5.80 18.96
C ALA A 147 3.09 -6.58 19.65
N TRP A 148 3.09 -6.61 20.97
CA TRP A 148 4.04 -7.42 21.76
C TRP A 148 3.91 -8.90 21.45
N GLN A 149 2.68 -9.40 21.38
CA GLN A 149 2.42 -10.79 21.03
C GLN A 149 2.90 -11.11 19.60
N ALA A 150 2.65 -10.23 18.64
CA ALA A 150 3.13 -10.36 17.27
C ALA A 150 4.67 -10.43 17.21
N ALA A 151 5.34 -9.59 17.99
CA ALA A 151 6.81 -9.58 18.07
C ALA A 151 7.38 -10.85 18.71
N LEU A 152 6.74 -11.40 19.75
CA LEU A 152 7.25 -12.57 20.46
C LEU A 152 6.88 -13.90 19.80
N MET A 153 5.69 -14.02 19.25
CA MET A 153 5.15 -15.28 18.73
C MET A 153 5.16 -15.36 17.21
N GLY A 154 5.38 -14.24 16.52
CA GLY A 154 5.23 -14.14 15.07
C GLY A 154 3.78 -13.95 14.64
N ILE A 155 3.59 -13.98 13.32
CA ILE A 155 2.28 -13.79 12.67
C ILE A 155 1.98 -14.99 11.78
N PRO A 156 0.83 -15.65 11.96
CA PRO A 156 0.43 -16.81 11.15
C PRO A 156 0.48 -16.51 9.67
N GLY A 157 1.11 -17.40 8.91
CA GLY A 157 1.23 -17.27 7.45
C GLY A 157 2.10 -16.11 6.99
N PHE A 158 2.84 -15.44 7.90
CA PHE A 158 3.73 -14.33 7.55
C PHE A 158 5.15 -14.57 8.06
N TYR A 159 5.37 -14.58 9.37
CA TYR A 159 6.69 -14.81 9.94
C TYR A 159 6.62 -15.50 11.32
N GLN A 160 7.72 -16.16 11.70
CA GLN A 160 7.88 -16.81 12.97
C GLN A 160 9.25 -16.48 13.58
N PRO A 161 9.37 -16.40 14.92
CA PRO A 161 10.66 -16.19 15.58
C PRO A 161 11.64 -17.31 15.28
N ARG A 162 12.93 -16.96 15.13
CA ARG A 162 14.00 -17.97 15.00
C ARG A 162 14.37 -18.55 16.34
N ILE A 163 14.50 -19.86 16.37
CA ILE A 163 14.98 -20.61 17.53
C ILE A 163 16.11 -21.53 17.05
N PRO A 164 17.36 -21.36 17.54
CA PRO A 164 17.84 -20.32 18.46
C PRO A 164 17.86 -18.92 17.82
N PRO A 165 17.88 -17.85 18.65
CA PRO A 165 17.99 -16.47 18.17
C PRO A 165 19.25 -16.21 17.34
N PRO A 166 19.29 -15.14 16.50
CA PRO A 166 20.40 -14.86 15.58
C PRO A 166 21.79 -14.84 16.23
N ALA A 167 21.90 -14.30 17.45
CA ALA A 167 23.17 -14.24 18.19
C ALA A 167 23.78 -15.61 18.53
N PHE A 168 23.01 -16.68 18.44
CA PHE A 168 23.46 -18.06 18.68
C PHE A 168 23.53 -18.89 17.38
N GLN A 169 23.38 -18.26 16.24
CA GLN A 169 23.51 -18.89 14.93
C GLN A 169 24.93 -18.71 14.37
N PRO A 170 25.43 -19.64 13.57
CA PRO A 170 26.74 -19.50 12.92
C PRO A 170 26.75 -18.29 11.98
N ASP A 171 27.84 -17.52 12.00
CA ASP A 171 28.05 -16.40 11.07
C ASP A 171 27.87 -16.82 9.61
N GLY A 172 27.23 -15.98 8.82
CA GLY A 172 26.93 -16.25 7.41
C GLY A 172 25.76 -17.20 7.15
N SER A 173 25.20 -17.84 8.18
CA SER A 173 23.99 -18.63 8.02
C SER A 173 22.75 -17.74 7.85
N PRO A 174 21.71 -18.18 7.13
CA PRO A 174 20.46 -17.41 7.01
C PRO A 174 19.84 -17.07 8.37
N GLY A 175 20.05 -17.91 9.38
CA GLY A 175 19.55 -17.70 10.74
C GLY A 175 20.26 -16.57 11.51
N ALA A 176 21.52 -16.26 11.18
CA ALA A 176 22.28 -15.18 11.80
C ALA A 176 21.89 -13.78 11.28
N LEU A 177 21.14 -13.69 10.17
CA LEU A 177 20.88 -12.45 9.46
C LEU A 177 19.54 -11.79 9.81
N SER A 178 18.68 -12.43 10.61
CA SER A 178 17.36 -11.87 10.94
C SER A 178 16.76 -12.48 12.21
N VAL A 179 15.89 -11.70 12.85
CA VAL A 179 15.15 -12.12 14.05
C VAL A 179 14.08 -13.16 13.69
N TYR A 180 13.44 -13.01 12.55
CA TYR A 180 12.33 -13.87 12.12
C TYR A 180 12.68 -14.67 10.86
N ASP A 181 12.00 -15.80 10.72
CA ASP A 181 11.93 -16.59 9.51
C ASP A 181 10.64 -16.27 8.74
N THR A 182 10.77 -15.97 7.44
CA THR A 182 9.66 -15.64 6.54
C THR A 182 9.22 -16.80 5.63
N GLY A 183 9.65 -18.03 5.95
CA GLY A 183 9.19 -19.23 5.25
C GLY A 183 7.66 -19.35 5.18
N PRO A 184 6.90 -19.07 6.27
CA PRO A 184 5.45 -19.07 6.23
C PRO A 184 4.85 -18.12 5.19
N LEU A 185 5.46 -16.94 4.94
CA LEU A 185 5.01 -16.00 3.91
C LEU A 185 5.10 -16.61 2.51
N ARG A 186 6.20 -17.30 2.19
CA ARG A 186 6.34 -17.96 0.88
C ARG A 186 5.17 -18.89 0.60
N ALA A 187 4.85 -19.79 1.52
CA ALA A 187 3.72 -20.71 1.37
C ALA A 187 2.37 -20.00 1.22
N THR A 188 2.19 -18.87 1.93
CA THR A 188 0.98 -18.04 1.81
C THR A 188 0.87 -17.39 0.45
N LEU A 189 1.97 -16.83 -0.07
CA LEU A 189 2.00 -16.21 -1.40
C LEU A 189 1.73 -17.24 -2.50
N GLU A 190 2.38 -18.41 -2.45
CA GLU A 190 2.18 -19.50 -3.42
C GLU A 190 0.74 -20.03 -3.42
N ARG A 191 0.05 -20.00 -2.27
CA ARG A 191 -1.34 -20.43 -2.14
C ARG A 191 -2.34 -19.37 -2.64
N LEU A 192 -2.05 -18.09 -2.46
CA LEU A 192 -3.02 -17.00 -2.70
C LEU A 192 -2.83 -16.29 -4.04
N ILE A 193 -1.69 -16.45 -4.69
CA ILE A 193 -1.27 -15.72 -5.90
C ILE A 193 -0.99 -16.69 -7.03
N ASP A 194 -1.61 -16.44 -8.17
CA ASP A 194 -1.27 -17.07 -9.43
C ASP A 194 -0.14 -16.28 -10.12
N PHE A 195 1.09 -16.76 -9.99
CA PHE A 195 2.27 -16.13 -10.59
C PHE A 195 2.30 -16.26 -12.12
N ASP A 196 1.65 -17.26 -12.70
CA ASP A 196 1.53 -17.35 -14.16
C ASP A 196 0.58 -16.26 -14.69
N LEU A 197 -0.48 -15.93 -13.94
CA LEU A 197 -1.34 -14.81 -14.26
C LEU A 197 -0.59 -13.47 -14.16
N ILE A 198 0.26 -13.27 -13.16
CA ILE A 198 1.13 -12.08 -13.08
C ILE A 198 2.02 -12.00 -14.33
N ASN A 199 2.66 -13.10 -14.71
CA ASN A 199 3.59 -13.14 -15.82
C ASN A 199 2.88 -13.11 -17.20
N SER A 200 1.56 -13.27 -17.24
CA SER A 200 0.77 -13.02 -18.45
C SER A 200 0.59 -11.53 -18.77
N GLN A 201 1.03 -10.64 -17.88
CA GLN A 201 1.02 -9.17 -18.03
C GLN A 201 -0.36 -8.53 -18.24
N GLN A 202 -1.44 -9.20 -17.83
CA GLN A 202 -2.79 -8.60 -17.88
C GLN A 202 -2.90 -7.35 -16.98
N VAL A 203 -2.17 -7.35 -15.87
CA VAL A 203 -1.92 -6.20 -15.01
C VAL A 203 -0.42 -6.04 -14.88
N ARG A 204 0.11 -4.85 -15.17
CA ARG A 204 1.51 -4.56 -14.91
C ARG A 204 1.75 -4.54 -13.41
N LEU A 205 2.78 -5.24 -12.95
CA LEU A 205 3.19 -5.31 -11.56
C LEU A 205 4.65 -4.87 -11.42
N SER A 206 4.90 -3.89 -10.56
CA SER A 206 6.25 -3.46 -10.21
C SER A 206 6.46 -3.52 -8.70
N LEU A 207 7.53 -4.19 -8.26
CA LEU A 207 7.85 -4.43 -6.84
C LEU A 207 9.18 -3.77 -6.50
N GLY A 208 9.16 -2.82 -5.56
CA GLY A 208 10.36 -2.08 -5.16
C GLY A 208 11.15 -2.80 -4.08
N ALA A 209 12.46 -2.94 -4.26
CA ALA A 209 13.42 -3.47 -3.29
C ALA A 209 14.71 -2.64 -3.28
N VAL A 210 15.62 -2.91 -2.35
CA VAL A 210 16.96 -2.31 -2.29
C VAL A 210 18.01 -3.39 -2.48
N ASN A 211 18.89 -3.22 -3.48
CA ASN A 211 20.05 -4.09 -3.62
C ASN A 211 21.06 -3.78 -2.52
N ILE A 212 21.39 -4.78 -1.70
CA ILE A 212 22.22 -4.59 -0.49
C ILE A 212 23.63 -4.13 -0.83
N ARG A 213 24.19 -4.63 -1.91
CA ARG A 213 25.57 -4.34 -2.28
C ARG A 213 25.76 -2.93 -2.82
N THR A 214 24.79 -2.45 -3.60
CA THR A 214 24.88 -1.12 -4.24
C THR A 214 24.19 -0.01 -3.44
N GLY A 215 23.26 -0.37 -2.54
CA GLY A 215 22.40 0.56 -1.82
C GLY A 215 21.36 1.25 -2.71
N ASN A 216 21.19 0.83 -3.96
CA ASN A 216 20.27 1.43 -4.90
C ASN A 216 18.89 0.77 -4.87
N SER A 217 17.84 1.57 -5.16
CA SER A 217 16.52 1.04 -5.45
C SER A 217 16.56 0.17 -6.71
N HIS A 218 15.89 -0.96 -6.64
CA HIS A 218 15.65 -1.86 -7.75
C HIS A 218 14.16 -2.18 -7.84
N TYR A 219 13.62 -2.21 -9.06
CA TYR A 219 12.22 -2.58 -9.28
C TYR A 219 12.15 -3.83 -10.14
N PHE A 220 11.52 -4.86 -9.61
CA PHE A 220 11.13 -6.05 -10.37
C PHE A 220 9.81 -5.76 -11.07
N ASP A 221 9.82 -5.72 -12.39
CA ASP A 221 8.65 -5.42 -13.21
C ASP A 221 8.30 -6.62 -14.08
N ASN A 222 7.04 -7.03 -14.14
CA ASN A 222 6.64 -8.20 -14.93
C ASN A 222 6.69 -8.00 -16.45
N LEU A 223 7.03 -6.80 -16.91
CA LEU A 223 7.34 -6.56 -18.33
C LEU A 223 8.74 -7.12 -18.70
N ASP A 224 9.67 -7.10 -17.75
CA ASP A 224 11.09 -7.39 -18.00
C ASP A 224 11.58 -8.61 -17.20
N THR A 225 10.90 -8.97 -16.11
CA THR A 225 11.31 -10.00 -15.17
C THR A 225 10.18 -11.00 -14.94
N LYS A 226 10.50 -12.29 -14.93
CA LYS A 226 9.55 -13.32 -14.52
C LYS A 226 9.39 -13.25 -13.00
N ILE A 227 8.27 -12.73 -12.54
CA ILE A 227 7.98 -12.55 -11.12
C ILE A 227 7.61 -13.88 -10.45
N GLY A 228 8.24 -14.14 -9.30
CA GLY A 228 7.93 -15.24 -8.39
C GLY A 228 7.76 -14.74 -6.95
N PRO A 229 7.43 -15.63 -6.00
CA PRO A 229 7.23 -15.27 -4.60
C PRO A 229 8.45 -14.60 -3.96
N GLU A 230 9.68 -14.96 -4.38
CA GLU A 230 10.93 -14.34 -3.91
C GLU A 230 11.00 -12.84 -4.19
N HIS A 231 10.46 -12.34 -5.28
CA HIS A 231 10.43 -10.92 -5.61
C HIS A 231 9.51 -10.13 -4.66
N VAL A 232 8.35 -10.71 -4.31
CA VAL A 232 7.43 -10.14 -3.31
C VAL A 232 8.10 -10.15 -1.93
N MET A 233 8.76 -11.25 -1.56
CA MET A 233 9.48 -11.39 -0.29
C MET A 233 10.65 -10.42 -0.20
N ALA A 234 11.40 -10.20 -1.28
CA ALA A 234 12.51 -9.24 -1.32
C ALA A 234 12.03 -7.81 -1.04
N SER A 235 10.89 -7.44 -1.62
CA SER A 235 10.27 -6.13 -1.37
C SER A 235 9.84 -5.94 0.09
N GLY A 236 9.54 -7.02 0.83
CA GLY A 236 9.14 -6.99 2.24
C GLY A 236 10.24 -7.41 3.23
N ALA A 237 11.48 -7.61 2.80
CA ALA A 237 12.60 -8.07 3.62
C ALA A 237 13.21 -6.95 4.48
N LEU A 238 12.47 -6.42 5.46
CA LEU A 238 12.91 -5.30 6.30
C LEU A 238 13.93 -5.75 7.36
N PRO A 239 15.21 -5.30 7.29
CA PRO A 239 16.19 -5.61 8.32
C PRO A 239 15.96 -4.80 9.62
N PRO A 240 16.37 -5.31 10.78
CA PRO A 240 16.93 -6.63 11.06
C PRO A 240 15.85 -7.70 11.29
N ALA A 241 14.56 -7.36 11.12
CA ALA A 241 13.46 -8.27 11.39
C ALA A 241 13.47 -9.48 10.43
N PHE A 242 13.59 -9.24 9.13
CA PHE A 242 13.49 -10.25 8.09
C PHE A 242 14.80 -10.47 7.35
N PRO A 243 15.08 -11.70 6.88
CA PRO A 243 16.32 -12.03 6.18
C PRO A 243 16.37 -11.38 4.79
N PRO A 244 17.59 -11.09 4.29
CA PRO A 244 17.74 -10.72 2.89
C PRO A 244 17.25 -11.83 1.97
N VAL A 245 16.72 -11.47 0.81
CA VAL A 245 16.31 -12.43 -0.22
C VAL A 245 17.29 -12.36 -1.38
N THR A 246 17.83 -13.53 -1.78
CA THR A 246 18.74 -13.62 -2.91
C THR A 246 17.98 -13.95 -4.19
N ILE A 247 18.18 -13.15 -5.23
CA ILE A 247 17.60 -13.31 -6.57
C ILE A 247 18.73 -13.13 -7.58
N ASP A 248 18.94 -14.11 -8.44
CA ASP A 248 20.00 -14.13 -9.47
C ASP A 248 21.40 -13.79 -8.93
N GLY A 249 21.72 -14.25 -7.72
CA GLY A 249 23.01 -14.05 -7.06
C GLY A 249 23.18 -12.68 -6.36
N GLU A 250 22.20 -11.78 -6.42
CA GLU A 250 22.17 -10.50 -5.73
C GLU A 250 21.23 -10.58 -4.51
N ALA A 251 21.62 -9.91 -3.42
CA ALA A 251 20.83 -9.87 -2.19
C ALA A 251 20.04 -8.57 -2.07
N TYR A 252 18.79 -8.70 -1.65
CA TYR A 252 17.85 -7.58 -1.57
C TYR A 252 17.22 -7.47 -0.19
N TRP A 253 16.98 -6.22 0.21
CA TRP A 253 16.16 -5.82 1.35
C TRP A 253 14.92 -5.04 0.92
N ASP A 254 14.04 -4.78 1.90
CA ASP A 254 12.81 -4.00 1.73
C ASP A 254 13.08 -2.63 1.08
N GLY A 255 12.28 -2.32 0.05
CA GLY A 255 12.36 -1.06 -0.67
C GLY A 255 12.11 0.16 0.23
N GLY A 256 11.36 0.00 1.31
CA GLY A 256 11.03 1.05 2.27
C GLY A 256 12.23 1.67 2.98
N ILE A 257 13.38 0.98 3.02
CA ILE A 257 14.63 1.52 3.55
C ILE A 257 15.05 2.77 2.79
N LEU A 258 14.89 2.78 1.47
CA LEU A 258 15.33 3.87 0.61
C LEU A 258 14.16 4.73 0.11
N SER A 259 13.07 4.11 -0.35
CA SER A 259 11.89 4.81 -0.88
C SER A 259 10.63 4.01 -0.57
N ASN A 260 9.87 4.49 0.40
CA ASN A 260 8.69 3.77 0.89
C ASN A 260 7.46 3.91 -0.02
N THR A 261 7.43 4.90 -0.92
CA THR A 261 6.33 5.12 -1.89
C THR A 261 6.89 5.13 -3.31
N PRO A 262 6.49 4.18 -4.17
CA PRO A 262 7.09 4.02 -5.49
C PRO A 262 6.48 4.92 -6.59
N LEU A 263 6.04 6.14 -6.26
CA LEU A 263 5.46 7.08 -7.22
C LEU A 263 6.46 7.47 -8.32
N GLN A 264 7.73 7.75 -7.94
CA GLN A 264 8.75 8.17 -8.89
C GLN A 264 8.95 7.12 -9.99
N HIS A 265 8.95 5.82 -9.62
CA HIS A 265 9.06 4.74 -10.59
C HIS A 265 7.93 4.78 -11.64
N VAL A 266 6.69 5.02 -11.23
CA VAL A 266 5.56 5.17 -12.17
C VAL A 266 5.79 6.31 -13.14
N LEU A 267 6.28 7.44 -12.64
CA LEU A 267 6.49 8.65 -13.44
C LEU A 267 7.65 8.49 -14.44
N ASP A 268 8.69 7.76 -14.06
CA ASP A 268 9.85 7.51 -14.91
C ASP A 268 9.56 6.45 -15.98
N MET A 269 8.81 5.40 -15.60
CA MET A 269 8.57 4.24 -16.47
C MET A 269 7.31 4.34 -17.33
N ARG A 270 6.47 5.38 -17.12
CA ARG A 270 5.29 5.60 -17.97
C ARG A 270 5.68 6.03 -19.39
N LYS A 271 4.89 5.64 -20.37
CA LYS A 271 5.00 6.21 -21.73
C LYS A 271 4.60 7.69 -21.67
N LYS A 272 5.52 8.60 -22.00
CA LYS A 272 5.29 10.06 -21.90
C LYS A 272 4.11 10.55 -22.76
N SER A 273 3.78 9.84 -23.83
CA SER A 273 2.66 10.14 -24.72
C SER A 273 1.29 9.68 -24.21
N ARG A 274 1.23 8.98 -23.07
CA ARG A 274 -0.02 8.46 -22.51
C ARG A 274 -0.33 9.10 -21.17
N SER A 275 -1.57 9.49 -21.01
CA SER A 275 -2.09 10.02 -19.76
C SER A 275 -2.19 8.94 -18.69
N VAL A 276 -1.92 9.30 -17.44
CA VAL A 276 -2.01 8.37 -16.31
C VAL A 276 -2.78 9.00 -15.15
N LEU A 277 -3.72 8.24 -14.63
CA LEU A 277 -4.37 8.50 -13.35
C LEU A 277 -3.67 7.63 -12.29
N VAL A 278 -3.11 8.25 -11.27
CA VAL A 278 -2.43 7.57 -10.18
C VAL A 278 -3.28 7.67 -8.92
N PHE A 279 -3.69 6.55 -8.36
CA PHE A 279 -4.17 6.46 -6.99
C PHE A 279 -3.00 6.07 -6.10
N GLN A 280 -2.53 7.00 -5.28
CA GLN A 280 -1.44 6.77 -4.34
C GLN A 280 -2.01 6.60 -2.92
N VAL A 281 -1.64 5.51 -2.27
CA VAL A 281 -2.10 5.18 -0.91
C VAL A 281 -0.92 5.23 0.05
N ASP A 282 -0.89 6.28 0.86
CA ASP A 282 0.13 6.52 1.87
C ASP A 282 -0.37 6.06 3.25
N LEU A 283 0.47 5.30 3.95
CA LEU A 283 0.17 4.72 5.26
C LEU A 283 0.75 5.54 6.42
N PHE A 284 1.72 6.40 6.12
CA PHE A 284 2.34 7.31 7.10
C PHE A 284 2.09 8.76 6.71
N SER A 285 1.50 9.52 7.63
CA SER A 285 1.22 10.94 7.38
C SER A 285 2.44 11.82 7.68
N ALA A 286 2.82 12.67 6.71
CA ALA A 286 3.86 13.69 6.94
C ALA A 286 3.40 14.76 7.94
N ARG A 287 2.11 15.04 8.03
CA ARG A 287 1.51 15.97 9.01
C ARG A 287 1.18 15.23 10.29
N GLY A 288 1.32 15.90 11.43
CA GLY A 288 0.99 15.37 12.74
C GLY A 288 1.17 16.43 13.83
N SER A 289 0.65 16.15 15.03
CA SER A 289 0.79 17.00 16.21
C SER A 289 2.23 17.01 16.74
N ILE A 290 2.53 18.03 17.55
CA ILE A 290 3.78 18.07 18.33
C ILE A 290 3.65 17.03 19.45
N PRO A 291 4.65 16.11 19.58
CA PRO A 291 4.63 15.09 20.62
C PRO A 291 4.66 15.70 22.03
N ILE A 292 3.92 15.10 22.96
CA ILE A 292 3.88 15.50 24.37
C ILE A 292 4.44 14.42 25.31
N ASN A 293 4.75 13.23 24.81
CA ASN A 293 5.36 12.14 25.56
C ASN A 293 6.31 11.32 24.67
N PHE A 294 7.07 10.41 25.27
CA PHE A 294 8.11 9.64 24.58
C PHE A 294 7.54 8.70 23.50
N GLU A 295 6.38 8.09 23.72
CA GLU A 295 5.72 7.21 22.73
C GLU A 295 5.30 8.00 21.50
N GLU A 296 4.77 9.20 21.69
CA GLU A 296 4.44 10.09 20.58
C GLU A 296 5.68 10.58 19.82
N VAL A 297 6.83 10.75 20.51
CA VAL A 297 8.11 11.05 19.85
C VAL A 297 8.51 9.91 18.91
N LEU A 298 8.49 8.67 19.38
CA LEU A 298 8.82 7.50 18.55
C LEU A 298 7.85 7.34 17.37
N LYS A 299 6.55 7.47 17.64
CA LYS A 299 5.51 7.46 16.61
C LYS A 299 5.76 8.54 15.56
N ARG A 300 5.99 9.78 15.99
CA ARG A 300 6.19 10.92 15.09
C ARG A 300 7.47 10.79 14.27
N GLN A 301 8.55 10.31 14.87
CA GLN A 301 9.81 10.02 14.17
C GLN A 301 9.57 9.00 13.05
N LYS A 302 8.87 7.90 13.33
CA LYS A 302 8.52 6.87 12.34
C LYS A 302 7.66 7.44 11.20
N ASP A 303 6.64 8.24 11.53
CA ASP A 303 5.77 8.89 10.54
C ASP A 303 6.55 9.79 9.60
N ILE A 304 7.45 10.62 10.14
CA ILE A 304 8.30 11.50 9.33
C ILE A 304 9.24 10.68 8.45
N LEU A 305 9.88 9.65 9.01
CA LEU A 305 10.86 8.83 8.29
C LEU A 305 10.25 8.19 7.05
N TYR A 306 9.09 7.56 7.20
CA TYR A 306 8.44 6.81 6.11
C TYR A 306 7.59 7.67 5.16
N SER A 307 7.19 8.90 5.57
CA SER A 307 6.42 9.82 4.73
C SER A 307 7.26 10.87 3.99
N SER A 308 8.49 11.15 4.44
CA SER A 308 9.24 12.35 4.05
C SER A 308 9.54 12.45 2.56
N ARG A 309 9.89 11.34 1.93
CA ARG A 309 10.26 11.32 0.50
C ARG A 309 9.07 11.42 -0.44
N THR A 310 7.93 10.86 -0.05
CA THR A 310 6.70 10.90 -0.84
C THR A 310 6.27 12.33 -1.16
N ARG A 311 6.22 13.18 -0.14
CA ARG A 311 5.77 14.56 -0.29
C ARG A 311 6.73 15.38 -1.17
N TYR A 312 8.04 15.19 -0.97
CA TYR A 312 9.05 15.85 -1.80
C TYR A 312 8.89 15.44 -3.26
N THR A 313 8.75 14.15 -3.53
CA THR A 313 8.55 13.61 -4.89
C THR A 313 7.28 14.16 -5.52
N SER A 314 6.16 14.17 -4.81
CA SER A 314 4.88 14.67 -5.33
C SER A 314 4.94 16.16 -5.68
N ASN A 315 5.56 16.98 -4.81
CA ASN A 315 5.74 18.42 -5.07
C ASN A 315 6.66 18.67 -6.27
N MET A 316 7.78 17.95 -6.35
CA MET A 316 8.73 18.07 -7.46
C MET A 316 8.08 17.66 -8.79
N VAL A 317 7.28 16.63 -8.81
CA VAL A 317 6.52 16.22 -10.00
C VAL A 317 5.55 17.30 -10.44
N ALA A 318 4.78 17.86 -9.52
CA ALA A 318 3.86 18.96 -9.83
C ALA A 318 4.62 20.16 -10.42
N GLU A 319 5.76 20.51 -9.87
CA GLU A 319 6.63 21.60 -10.36
C GLU A 319 7.15 21.31 -11.78
N ILE A 320 7.71 20.13 -12.02
CA ILE A 320 8.21 19.72 -13.34
C ILE A 320 7.09 19.77 -14.39
N VAL A 321 5.90 19.26 -14.08
CA VAL A 321 4.77 19.25 -15.02
C VAL A 321 4.27 20.67 -15.28
N ASN A 322 4.18 21.51 -14.26
CA ASN A 322 3.78 22.91 -14.41
C ASN A 322 4.80 23.70 -15.24
N THR A 323 6.10 23.48 -15.01
CA THR A 323 7.18 24.08 -15.82
C THR A 323 7.07 23.66 -17.28
N ARG A 324 6.88 22.38 -17.57
CA ARG A 324 6.69 21.87 -18.93
C ARG A 324 5.47 22.51 -19.61
N LYS A 325 4.37 22.66 -18.87
CA LYS A 325 3.16 23.33 -19.36
C LYS A 325 3.42 24.80 -19.70
N ALA A 326 4.16 25.52 -18.85
CA ALA A 326 4.53 26.91 -19.11
C ALA A 326 5.39 27.03 -20.37
N ILE A 327 6.39 26.15 -20.53
CA ILE A 327 7.23 26.10 -21.74
C ILE A 327 6.39 25.79 -22.98
N SER A 328 5.52 24.78 -22.93
CA SER A 328 4.62 24.43 -24.03
C SER A 328 3.70 25.60 -24.44
N SER A 329 3.19 26.34 -23.45
CA SER A 329 2.39 27.54 -23.69
C SER A 329 3.20 28.67 -24.31
N LEU A 330 4.48 28.78 -23.99
CA LEU A 330 5.40 29.74 -24.60
C LEU A 330 5.71 29.34 -26.04
N LEU A 331 6.05 28.08 -26.29
CA LEU A 331 6.32 27.55 -27.63
C LEU A 331 5.16 27.77 -28.59
N ALA A 332 3.92 27.62 -28.12
CA ALA A 332 2.72 27.87 -28.92
C ALA A 332 2.53 29.33 -29.37
N LYS A 333 3.30 30.27 -28.80
CA LYS A 333 3.29 31.70 -29.16
C LYS A 333 4.44 32.11 -30.07
N LEU A 334 5.38 31.18 -30.35
CA LEU A 334 6.53 31.47 -31.19
C LEU A 334 6.11 31.62 -32.65
N PRO A 335 6.76 32.54 -33.41
CA PRO A 335 6.63 32.60 -34.85
C PRO A 335 7.06 31.31 -35.54
N GLN A 336 6.45 30.98 -36.69
CA GLN A 336 6.70 29.74 -37.43
C GLN A 336 8.20 29.58 -37.78
N GLU A 337 8.88 30.66 -38.04
CA GLU A 337 10.30 30.71 -38.41
C GLU A 337 11.22 30.16 -37.31
N LEU A 338 10.82 30.28 -36.05
CA LEU A 338 11.57 29.77 -34.90
C LEU A 338 11.24 28.29 -34.55
N LEU A 339 10.15 27.75 -35.06
CA LEU A 339 9.75 26.36 -34.78
C LEU A 339 10.68 25.32 -35.44
N ASP A 340 11.43 25.73 -36.47
CA ASP A 340 12.39 24.88 -37.17
C ASP A 340 13.78 24.88 -36.50
N ASP A 341 14.00 25.73 -35.50
CA ASP A 341 15.20 25.72 -34.68
C ASP A 341 15.37 24.40 -33.90
N ALA A 342 16.60 23.87 -33.84
CA ALA A 342 16.88 22.57 -33.22
C ALA A 342 16.60 22.60 -31.71
N GLU A 343 16.89 23.70 -31.00
CA GLU A 343 16.64 23.84 -29.58
C GLU A 343 15.13 23.94 -29.30
N VAL A 344 14.40 24.69 -30.13
CA VAL A 344 12.95 24.82 -30.03
C VAL A 344 12.26 23.47 -30.26
N ARG A 345 12.68 22.70 -31.26
CA ARG A 345 12.17 21.34 -31.50
C ARG A 345 12.46 20.42 -30.31
N HIS A 346 13.66 20.45 -29.76
CA HIS A 346 14.00 19.68 -28.57
C HIS A 346 13.12 20.06 -27.37
N LEU A 347 12.89 21.35 -27.11
CA LEU A 347 11.99 21.81 -26.06
C LEU A 347 10.53 21.33 -26.30
N ALA A 348 10.07 21.38 -27.55
CA ALA A 348 8.74 20.89 -27.90
C ALA A 348 8.57 19.37 -27.62
N GLU A 349 9.59 18.56 -27.94
CA GLU A 349 9.60 17.14 -27.62
C GLU A 349 9.58 16.87 -26.11
N VAL A 350 10.42 17.59 -25.34
CA VAL A 350 10.50 17.44 -23.87
C VAL A 350 9.22 17.90 -23.17
N THR A 351 8.51 18.86 -23.73
CA THR A 351 7.27 19.40 -23.16
C THR A 351 6.01 18.69 -23.60
N ASN A 352 6.07 17.92 -24.70
CA ASN A 352 4.93 17.13 -25.19
C ASN A 352 4.72 15.87 -24.32
N VAL A 353 4.22 16.08 -23.11
CA VAL A 353 3.97 15.03 -22.11
C VAL A 353 2.50 15.01 -21.76
N ALA A 354 1.91 13.83 -21.89
CA ALA A 354 0.52 13.62 -21.51
C ALA A 354 0.27 13.87 -20.01
N PRO A 355 -0.94 14.29 -19.63
CA PRO A 355 -1.27 14.67 -18.25
C PRO A 355 -1.11 13.52 -17.26
N VAL A 356 -0.83 13.92 -16.02
CA VAL A 356 -0.76 13.03 -14.84
C VAL A 356 -1.72 13.58 -13.80
N ASP A 357 -2.74 12.81 -13.47
CA ASP A 357 -3.62 13.13 -12.35
C ASP A 357 -3.25 12.24 -11.17
N LEU A 358 -3.03 12.84 -10.01
CA LEU A 358 -2.60 12.17 -8.79
C LEU A 358 -3.68 12.32 -7.71
N VAL A 359 -4.26 11.20 -7.32
CA VAL A 359 -5.21 11.10 -6.21
C VAL A 359 -4.49 10.53 -5.00
N HIS A 360 -4.40 11.32 -3.93
CA HIS A 360 -3.78 10.94 -2.67
C HIS A 360 -4.81 10.43 -1.68
N LEU A 361 -4.60 9.21 -1.19
CA LEU A 361 -5.27 8.64 -0.05
C LEU A 361 -4.24 8.52 1.06
N ILE A 362 -4.41 9.26 2.15
CA ILE A 362 -3.46 9.26 3.26
C ILE A 362 -4.17 8.71 4.49
N TYR A 363 -3.67 7.57 5.00
CA TYR A 363 -4.21 6.98 6.21
C TYR A 363 -4.07 7.92 7.41
N ARG A 364 -5.18 8.24 8.05
CA ARG A 364 -5.23 9.07 9.25
C ARG A 364 -5.46 8.20 10.46
N GLN A 365 -4.43 8.13 11.27
CA GLN A 365 -4.37 7.29 12.45
C GLN A 365 -5.37 7.69 13.52
N GLY A 366 -5.93 6.69 14.21
CA GLY A 366 -6.71 6.91 15.43
C GLY A 366 -5.83 7.41 16.58
N PRO A 367 -6.42 8.10 17.59
CA PRO A 367 -5.68 8.59 18.75
C PRO A 367 -5.07 7.49 19.62
N TYR A 368 -5.55 6.26 19.48
CA TYR A 368 -5.08 5.06 20.20
C TYR A 368 -3.99 4.29 19.45
N GLU A 369 -3.58 4.72 18.26
CA GLU A 369 -2.49 4.09 17.51
C GLU A 369 -1.15 4.70 17.91
N LEU A 370 -0.26 3.83 18.40
CA LEU A 370 1.06 4.19 18.90
C LEU A 370 2.15 3.87 17.86
N GLU A 371 3.41 3.86 18.31
CA GLU A 371 4.57 3.52 17.50
C GLU A 371 4.47 2.12 16.88
N SER A 372 3.85 1.18 17.61
CA SER A 372 3.70 -0.23 17.21
C SER A 372 2.66 -0.51 16.12
N LYS A 373 1.98 0.49 15.60
CA LYS A 373 0.85 0.37 14.66
C LYS A 373 1.11 -0.47 13.40
N ASP A 374 2.35 -0.47 12.90
CA ASP A 374 2.75 -1.21 11.70
C ASP A 374 3.03 -2.70 11.93
N TYR A 375 3.16 -3.13 13.20
CA TYR A 375 3.24 -4.54 13.58
C TYR A 375 2.13 -4.97 14.56
N GLU A 376 1.08 -4.18 14.68
CA GLU A 376 -0.14 -4.48 15.42
C GLU A 376 -1.18 -5.09 14.47
N PHE A 377 -1.27 -6.43 14.47
CA PHE A 377 -2.08 -7.23 13.56
C PHE A 377 -3.39 -7.73 14.16
N SER A 378 -3.91 -7.12 15.25
CA SER A 378 -5.20 -7.56 15.79
C SER A 378 -6.32 -7.46 14.76
N ARG A 379 -7.25 -8.41 14.82
CA ARG A 379 -8.41 -8.45 13.93
C ARG A 379 -9.20 -7.14 13.96
N VAL A 380 -9.33 -6.55 15.14
CA VAL A 380 -10.07 -5.30 15.33
C VAL A 380 -9.42 -4.16 14.57
N SER A 381 -8.10 -3.97 14.72
CA SER A 381 -7.36 -2.93 14.02
C SER A 381 -7.32 -3.14 12.50
N ILE A 382 -7.17 -4.40 12.06
CA ILE A 382 -7.21 -4.74 10.64
C ILE A 382 -8.56 -4.37 10.01
N LEU A 383 -9.68 -4.72 10.65
CA LEU A 383 -11.02 -4.38 10.16
C LEU A 383 -11.29 -2.87 10.17
N GLU A 384 -10.83 -2.15 11.19
CA GLU A 384 -10.97 -0.68 11.25
C GLU A 384 -10.20 0.01 10.13
N ARG A 385 -8.94 -0.42 9.87
CA ARG A 385 -8.10 0.10 8.79
C ARG A 385 -8.70 -0.21 7.43
N TRP A 386 -9.22 -1.43 7.24
CA TRP A 386 -9.91 -1.82 6.02
C TRP A 386 -11.11 -0.93 5.73
N GLU A 387 -11.99 -0.74 6.72
CA GLU A 387 -13.17 0.12 6.56
C GLU A 387 -12.82 1.59 6.36
N ALA A 388 -11.73 2.07 6.99
CA ALA A 388 -11.22 3.42 6.74
C ALA A 388 -10.79 3.59 5.27
N GLY A 389 -10.07 2.62 4.70
CA GLY A 389 -9.66 2.65 3.31
C GLY A 389 -10.83 2.67 2.33
N ARG A 390 -11.85 1.83 2.59
CA ARG A 390 -13.09 1.82 1.80
C ARG A 390 -13.79 3.17 1.81
N ARG A 391 -13.99 3.73 3.00
CA ARG A 391 -14.67 5.00 3.18
C ARG A 391 -13.93 6.14 2.51
N ASP A 392 -12.62 6.26 2.77
CA ASP A 392 -11.81 7.37 2.25
C ASP A 392 -11.76 7.37 0.71
N LEU A 393 -11.69 6.18 0.08
CA LEU A 393 -11.77 6.12 -1.39
C LEU A 393 -13.17 6.44 -1.92
N ARG A 394 -14.23 5.95 -1.28
CA ARG A 394 -15.61 6.27 -1.67
C ARG A 394 -15.86 7.76 -1.60
N ASP A 395 -15.47 8.40 -0.50
CA ASP A 395 -15.63 9.84 -0.31
C ASP A 395 -14.82 10.62 -1.37
N THR A 396 -13.61 10.16 -1.67
CA THR A 396 -12.77 10.74 -2.74
C THR A 396 -13.44 10.67 -4.10
N LEU A 397 -13.98 9.52 -4.49
CA LEU A 397 -14.59 9.30 -5.81
C LEU A 397 -15.93 10.06 -5.98
N THR A 398 -16.60 10.38 -4.88
CA THR A 398 -17.85 11.16 -4.88
C THR A 398 -17.63 12.66 -4.68
N HIS A 399 -16.40 13.10 -4.44
CA HIS A 399 -16.11 14.50 -4.17
C HIS A 399 -16.37 15.40 -5.39
N PRO A 400 -17.07 16.55 -5.22
CA PRO A 400 -17.42 17.43 -6.34
C PRO A 400 -16.24 17.95 -7.15
N GLU A 401 -15.10 18.22 -6.53
CA GLU A 401 -13.89 18.69 -7.22
C GLU A 401 -13.32 17.62 -8.14
N TRP A 402 -13.27 16.36 -7.67
CA TRP A 402 -12.88 15.22 -8.48
C TRP A 402 -13.77 15.07 -9.71
N LEU A 403 -15.08 15.12 -9.53
CA LEU A 403 -16.07 14.96 -10.62
C LEU A 403 -15.98 16.08 -11.68
N LYS A 404 -15.64 17.31 -11.27
CA LYS A 404 -15.55 18.46 -12.17
C LYS A 404 -14.25 18.48 -12.97
N SER A 405 -13.14 18.14 -12.36
CA SER A 405 -11.80 18.36 -12.90
C SER A 405 -11.19 17.14 -13.58
N ALA A 406 -11.74 15.95 -13.37
CA ALA A 406 -11.22 14.73 -13.99
C ALA A 406 -11.16 14.86 -15.52
N GLY A 407 -9.98 15.18 -16.04
CA GLY A 407 -9.67 15.21 -17.46
C GLY A 407 -9.87 16.55 -18.19
N GLN A 408 -9.99 17.68 -17.50
CA GLN A 408 -10.10 19.00 -18.16
C GLN A 408 -8.78 19.80 -18.20
N THR A 409 -7.77 19.43 -17.42
CA THR A 409 -6.53 20.21 -17.29
C THR A 409 -5.35 19.44 -17.89
N ALA A 410 -4.74 20.00 -18.94
CA ALA A 410 -3.39 19.59 -19.34
C ALA A 410 -2.43 19.99 -18.22
N GLY A 411 -1.78 19.01 -17.58
CA GLY A 411 -0.83 19.27 -16.46
C GLY A 411 -0.84 18.13 -15.45
N ALA A 412 -0.22 18.35 -14.29
CA ALA A 412 -0.38 17.48 -13.11
C ALA A 412 -1.39 18.14 -12.17
N THR A 413 -2.42 17.40 -11.81
CA THR A 413 -3.38 17.84 -10.80
C THR A 413 -3.28 16.88 -9.62
N GLN A 414 -3.09 17.43 -8.43
CA GLN A 414 -3.01 16.66 -7.19
C GLN A 414 -4.30 16.89 -6.38
N TYR A 415 -4.95 15.80 -6.02
CA TYR A 415 -6.16 15.80 -5.20
C TYR A 415 -5.85 15.13 -3.85
N ASP A 416 -5.78 15.90 -2.77
CA ASP A 416 -5.77 15.41 -1.38
C ASP A 416 -7.14 15.74 -0.78
N LEU A 417 -8.12 14.88 -1.05
CA LEU A 417 -9.52 15.11 -0.68
C LEU A 417 -9.85 14.57 0.72
N THR A 418 -8.95 13.84 1.34
CA THR A 418 -9.14 13.31 2.69
C THR A 418 -8.94 14.36 3.80
N GLN A 419 -8.38 15.54 3.47
CA GLN A 419 -8.12 16.61 4.44
C GLN A 419 -9.39 17.19 5.08
N HIS A 420 -10.52 17.13 4.40
CA HIS A 420 -11.77 17.76 4.85
C HIS A 420 -12.62 16.87 5.77
N SER A 421 -12.28 15.61 5.94
CA SER A 421 -13.14 14.63 6.60
C SER A 421 -12.97 14.54 8.12
N ARG A 422 -11.85 15.03 8.69
CA ARG A 422 -11.60 15.03 10.16
C ARG A 422 -10.67 16.17 10.56
N PRO A 423 -11.12 17.15 11.36
CA PRO A 423 -10.24 18.12 12.00
C PRO A 423 -9.27 17.39 12.95
N LEU A 424 -7.99 17.70 12.87
CA LEU A 424 -6.99 17.25 13.86
C LEU A 424 -7.39 17.86 15.21
N ARG A 425 -7.53 17.02 16.25
CA ARG A 425 -7.81 17.49 17.61
C ARG A 425 -6.63 18.38 18.04
N GLY A 426 -6.88 19.69 18.26
CA GLY A 426 -5.88 20.64 18.75
C GLY A 426 -5.58 21.83 17.85
N GLU A 427 -6.08 21.89 16.63
CA GLU A 427 -6.10 23.14 15.87
C GLU A 427 -7.28 23.98 16.38
N GLY A 428 -7.11 24.63 17.53
CA GLY A 428 -7.87 25.83 17.87
C GLY A 428 -7.69 26.80 16.71
N GLU A 429 -8.79 27.38 16.24
CA GLU A 429 -8.88 28.30 15.12
C GLU A 429 -7.69 29.27 15.08
N MET A 430 -6.70 28.96 14.25
CA MET A 430 -5.81 30.00 13.76
C MET A 430 -6.61 30.78 12.70
N PRO A 431 -6.76 32.10 12.86
CA PRO A 431 -7.46 32.90 11.87
C PRO A 431 -6.78 32.71 10.51
N ALA A 432 -7.60 32.49 9.48
CA ALA A 432 -7.16 32.32 8.10
C ALA A 432 -6.14 33.42 7.75
N ARG A 433 -4.87 33.04 7.57
CA ARG A 433 -3.89 33.98 7.02
C ARG A 433 -4.37 34.36 5.63
N ARG A 434 -4.66 35.65 5.47
CA ARG A 434 -4.86 36.23 4.14
C ARG A 434 -3.64 35.92 3.31
N PRO A 435 -3.77 35.64 2.01
CA PRO A 435 -2.61 35.46 1.13
C PRO A 435 -1.78 36.74 1.20
N GLU A 436 -0.53 36.62 1.67
CA GLU A 436 0.44 37.69 1.59
C GLU A 436 0.73 37.95 0.11
N THR A 437 0.19 39.04 -0.37
CA THR A 437 0.58 39.62 -1.66
C THR A 437 2.03 40.09 -1.49
N THR A 438 2.98 39.32 -1.96
CA THR A 438 4.39 39.72 -2.04
C THR A 438 4.48 40.85 -3.06
N VAL A 439 4.45 42.08 -2.58
CA VAL A 439 4.77 43.28 -3.38
C VAL A 439 6.27 43.24 -3.59
N VAL A 440 6.70 42.94 -4.80
CA VAL A 440 8.09 43.12 -5.23
C VAL A 440 8.36 44.64 -5.30
N PRO A 441 9.36 45.20 -4.60
CA PRO A 441 9.67 46.62 -4.73
C PRO A 441 10.24 46.88 -6.13
N SER A 442 9.63 47.84 -6.84
CA SER A 442 10.13 48.36 -8.11
C SER A 442 11.48 49.05 -7.85
N VAL A 443 12.52 48.52 -8.44
CA VAL A 443 13.81 49.27 -8.60
C VAL A 443 13.56 50.22 -9.77
N THR A 444 13.49 51.51 -9.48
CA THR A 444 13.57 52.58 -10.47
C THR A 444 15.03 53.03 -10.61
N PRO A 445 15.45 53.56 -11.77
CA PRO A 445 16.81 53.63 -12.30
C PRO A 445 17.77 54.55 -11.56
#